data_b93c9fae442788179dd9d378ce0a59dc
#
_entry.id   b93c9fae442788179dd9d378ce0a59dc
#
_cell.length_a   1.000
_cell.length_b   1.000
_cell.length_c   1.000
_cell.angle_alpha   90.00
_cell.angle_beta   90.00
_cell.angle_gamma   90.00
#
_symmetry.space_group_name_H-M   'P 1'
#
loop_
_entity.id
_entity.type
_entity.pdbx_description
1 polymer ?
#
loop_
_entity_poly.entity_id
_entity_poly.type
_entity_poly.pdbx_seq_one_letter_code
_entity_poly.pdbx_strand_id
1 'polypeptide(L)'
;DIEHSHVIGIITERDIVQTIAHHMHEIEDKKVEEIMSNKLISTTPETTTDDAIKLMVENQIRHLAVMDDQKLVGVISMRDIFYSINYLSNN
;
A
#
# COMPACT_ATOMS: atom_id res chain seq x y z
N ASP A 1 13.00 13.92 -7.91
CA ASP A 1 13.86 13.12 -8.79
C ASP A 1 13.54 11.64 -8.61
N ILE A 2 13.10 10.99 -9.69
CA ILE A 2 12.68 9.59 -9.64
C ILE A 2 13.85 8.67 -9.28
N GLU A 3 15.05 8.97 -9.74
CA GLU A 3 16.22 8.13 -9.48
C GLU A 3 16.68 8.18 -8.02
N HIS A 4 16.29 9.21 -7.30
CA HIS A 4 16.68 9.41 -5.91
C HIS A 4 15.47 9.43 -4.98
N SER A 5 14.33 8.95 -5.47
CA SER A 5 13.10 8.91 -4.67
C SER A 5 13.20 7.83 -3.59
N HIS A 6 12.91 8.23 -2.37
CA HIS A 6 12.80 7.31 -1.25
C HIS A 6 11.38 7.36 -0.72
N VAL A 7 10.77 6.19 -0.60
CA VAL A 7 9.44 6.09 0.01
C VAL A 7 9.63 6.08 1.52
N ILE A 8 9.04 7.06 2.21
CA ILE A 8 9.18 7.19 3.66
C ILE A 8 7.95 6.72 4.42
N GLY A 9 6.86 6.44 3.72
CA GLY A 9 5.65 5.95 4.35
C GLY A 9 4.57 5.69 3.34
N ILE A 10 3.44 5.21 3.82
CA ILE A 10 2.28 4.96 2.99
C ILE A 10 1.03 5.43 3.73
N ILE A 11 0.11 6.04 2.98
CA ILE A 11 -1.18 6.45 3.52
C ILE A 11 -2.27 5.75 2.73
N THR A 12 -3.27 5.23 3.45
CA THR A 12 -4.37 4.51 2.85
C THR A 12 -5.70 5.10 3.30
N GLU A 13 -6.77 4.69 2.63
CA GLU A 13 -8.12 5.05 3.03
C GLU A 13 -8.38 4.69 4.49
N ARG A 14 -7.88 3.54 4.94
CA ARG A 14 -8.04 3.10 6.32
C ARG A 14 -7.43 4.10 7.31
N ASP A 15 -6.23 4.61 6.99
CA ASP A 15 -5.57 5.60 7.84
C ASP A 15 -6.41 6.86 7.96
N ILE A 16 -7.00 7.30 6.86
CA ILE A 16 -7.85 8.49 6.84
C ILE A 16 -9.11 8.26 7.67
N VAL A 17 -9.79 7.13 7.45
CA VAL A 17 -11.01 6.79 8.18
C VAL A 17 -10.75 6.70 9.67
N GLN A 18 -9.65 6.05 10.08
CA GLN A 18 -9.30 5.95 11.49
C GLN A 18 -8.98 7.30 12.10
N THR A 19 -8.33 8.17 11.36
CA THR A 19 -8.03 9.51 11.83
C THR A 19 -9.32 10.32 12.04
N ILE A 20 -10.25 10.24 11.11
CA ILE A 20 -11.56 10.89 11.25
C ILE A 20 -12.28 10.38 12.50
N ALA A 21 -12.28 9.07 12.71
CA ALA A 21 -12.97 8.45 13.84
C ALA A 21 -12.40 8.91 15.19
N HIS A 22 -11.09 9.16 15.27
CA HIS A 22 -10.43 9.49 16.52
C HIS A 22 -10.25 11.00 16.75
N HIS A 23 -10.18 11.78 15.69
CA HIS A 23 -9.84 13.21 15.78
C HIS A 23 -10.91 14.12 15.19
N MET A 24 -11.99 13.56 14.68
CA MET A 24 -13.15 14.31 14.18
C MET A 24 -12.76 15.40 13.18
N HIS A 25 -12.93 16.66 13.56
CA HIS A 25 -12.76 17.79 12.66
C HIS A 25 -11.31 18.21 12.42
N GLU A 26 -10.37 17.57 13.09
CA GLU A 26 -8.97 17.97 12.98
C GLU A 26 -8.27 17.42 11.75
N ILE A 27 -8.92 16.50 11.03
CA ILE A 27 -8.27 15.85 9.87
C ILE A 27 -7.91 16.83 8.77
N GLU A 28 -8.69 17.88 8.60
CA GLU A 28 -8.46 18.86 7.53
C GLU A 28 -7.11 19.54 7.64
N ASP A 29 -6.62 19.70 8.85
CA ASP A 29 -5.37 20.40 9.11
C ASP A 29 -4.18 19.46 9.29
N LYS A 30 -4.42 18.15 9.26
CA LYS A 30 -3.36 17.18 9.42
C LYS A 30 -2.58 17.01 8.13
N LYS A 31 -1.27 16.93 8.26
CA LYS A 31 -0.40 16.63 7.13
C LYS A 31 -0.32 15.12 6.94
N VAL A 32 -0.05 14.71 5.72
CA VAL A 32 0.09 13.28 5.38
C VAL A 32 1.12 12.60 6.28
N GLU A 33 2.23 13.26 6.57
CA GLU A 33 3.28 12.70 7.42
C GLU A 33 2.81 12.39 8.84
N GLU A 34 1.73 13.05 9.30
CA GLU A 34 1.19 12.82 10.63
C GLU A 34 0.30 11.59 10.71
N ILE A 35 -0.26 11.16 9.59
CA ILE A 35 -1.19 10.03 9.58
C ILE A 35 -0.71 8.83 8.79
N MET A 36 0.37 8.96 8.03
CA MET A 36 0.92 7.85 7.27
C MET A 36 1.55 6.80 8.18
N SER A 37 1.67 5.58 7.68
CA SER A 37 2.43 4.54 8.34
C SER A 37 3.89 4.63 7.90
N ASN A 38 4.81 4.61 8.86
CA ASN A 38 6.24 4.55 8.58
C ASN A 38 6.72 3.14 8.30
N LYS A 39 5.93 2.16 8.66
CA LYS A 39 6.27 0.76 8.45
C LYS A 39 5.94 0.38 7.02
N LEU A 40 6.91 0.55 6.14
CA LEU A 40 6.76 0.24 4.74
C LEU A 40 7.05 -1.23 4.51
N ILE A 41 6.03 -1.97 4.08
CA ILE A 41 6.18 -3.36 3.67
C ILE A 41 6.15 -3.36 2.16
N SER A 42 7.20 -3.92 1.57
CA SER A 42 7.37 -3.90 0.13
C SER A 42 7.56 -5.30 -0.43
N THR A 43 7.43 -5.38 -1.72
CA THR A 43 7.68 -6.60 -2.48
C THR A 43 8.49 -6.23 -3.72
N THR A 44 8.82 -7.21 -4.54
CA THR A 44 9.57 -7.00 -5.77
C THR A 44 8.74 -7.44 -6.96
N PRO A 45 9.12 -7.04 -8.18
CA PRO A 45 8.38 -7.50 -9.38
C PRO A 45 8.36 -9.02 -9.54
N GLU A 46 9.32 -9.73 -8.96
CA GLU A 46 9.40 -11.19 -9.06
C GLU A 46 8.58 -11.92 -8.00
N THR A 47 8.06 -11.20 -7.02
CA THR A 47 7.22 -11.82 -5.98
C THR A 47 5.94 -12.33 -6.61
N THR A 48 5.57 -13.57 -6.27
CA THR A 48 4.33 -14.14 -6.79
C THR A 48 3.13 -13.48 -6.12
N THR A 49 1.97 -13.54 -6.78
CA THR A 49 0.74 -13.01 -6.19
C THR A 49 0.36 -13.74 -4.91
N ASP A 50 0.64 -15.05 -4.82
CA ASP A 50 0.43 -15.81 -3.59
C ASP A 50 1.23 -15.23 -2.44
N ASP A 51 2.50 -14.97 -2.65
CA ASP A 51 3.36 -14.43 -1.62
C ASP A 51 2.97 -13.00 -1.27
N ALA A 52 2.54 -12.21 -2.25
CA ALA A 52 2.05 -10.86 -2.00
C ALA A 52 0.80 -10.88 -1.11
N ILE A 53 -0.13 -11.78 -1.39
CA ILE A 53 -1.34 -11.94 -0.57
C ILE A 53 -0.97 -12.31 0.86
N LYS A 54 -0.03 -13.24 1.04
CA LYS A 54 0.42 -13.62 2.38
C LYS A 54 0.99 -12.46 3.15
N LEU A 55 1.80 -11.63 2.49
CA LEU A 55 2.35 -10.43 3.12
C LEU A 55 1.24 -9.48 3.55
N MET A 56 0.25 -9.27 2.71
CA MET A 56 -0.86 -8.39 3.03
C MET A 56 -1.67 -8.91 4.21
N VAL A 57 -1.97 -10.22 4.22
CA VAL A 57 -2.75 -10.83 5.30
C VAL A 57 -1.98 -10.81 6.61
N GLU A 58 -0.72 -11.20 6.59
CA GLU A 58 0.12 -11.25 7.80
C GLU A 58 0.31 -9.88 8.43
N ASN A 59 0.36 -8.83 7.60
CA ASN A 59 0.59 -7.47 8.07
C ASN A 59 -0.68 -6.64 8.14
N GLN A 60 -1.84 -7.23 7.81
CA GLN A 60 -3.14 -6.58 7.85
C GLN A 60 -3.17 -5.31 7.01
N ILE A 61 -2.59 -5.39 5.82
CA ILE A 61 -2.54 -4.30 4.86
C ILE A 61 -3.12 -4.77 3.53
N ARG A 62 -3.56 -3.84 2.71
CA ARG A 62 -4.15 -4.13 1.41
C ARG A 62 -3.36 -3.58 0.24
N HIS A 63 -2.23 -2.98 0.52
CA HIS A 63 -1.38 -2.36 -0.49
C HIS A 63 0.07 -2.69 -0.19
N LEU A 64 0.83 -2.93 -1.24
CA LEU A 64 2.27 -3.16 -1.14
C LEU A 64 2.98 -2.26 -2.13
N ALA A 65 4.06 -1.64 -1.69
CA ALA A 65 4.98 -0.99 -2.61
C ALA A 65 5.75 -2.07 -3.35
N VAL A 66 5.91 -1.89 -4.64
CA VAL A 66 6.73 -2.78 -5.47
C VAL A 66 8.04 -2.06 -5.72
N MET A 67 9.11 -2.62 -5.19
CA MET A 67 10.44 -2.02 -5.24
C MET A 67 11.36 -2.86 -6.12
N ASP A 68 12.12 -2.18 -6.94
CA ASP A 68 13.16 -2.82 -7.74
C ASP A 68 14.46 -2.08 -7.48
N ASP A 69 15.36 -2.74 -6.77
CA ASP A 69 16.68 -2.19 -6.45
C ASP A 69 16.58 -0.79 -5.82
N GLN A 70 15.78 -0.70 -4.74
CA GLN A 70 15.55 0.53 -3.97
C GLN A 70 14.75 1.61 -4.72
N LYS A 71 14.17 1.25 -5.86
CA LYS A 71 13.40 2.17 -6.67
C LYS A 71 11.95 1.72 -6.66
N LEU A 72 11.05 2.66 -6.40
CA LEU A 72 9.61 2.37 -6.45
C LEU A 72 9.19 2.25 -7.91
N VAL A 73 8.71 1.07 -8.31
CA VAL A 73 8.24 0.82 -9.67
C VAL A 73 6.73 0.68 -9.75
N GLY A 74 6.06 0.52 -8.62
CA GLY A 74 4.60 0.46 -8.64
C GLY A 74 4.03 0.20 -7.26
N VAL A 75 2.71 0.09 -7.22
CA VAL A 75 1.96 -0.29 -6.02
C VAL A 75 0.97 -1.34 -6.45
N ILE A 76 0.86 -2.41 -5.68
CA ILE A 76 -0.14 -3.44 -5.94
C ILE A 76 -1.11 -3.50 -4.75
N SER A 77 -2.39 -3.65 -5.04
CA SER A 77 -3.40 -3.76 -4.00
C SER A 77 -4.03 -5.14 -4.03
N MET A 78 -4.64 -5.52 -2.91
CA MET A 78 -5.43 -6.76 -2.82
C MET A 78 -6.52 -6.77 -3.90
N ARG A 79 -7.13 -5.61 -4.14
CA ARG A 79 -8.18 -5.46 -5.15
C ARG A 79 -7.65 -5.76 -6.55
N ASP A 80 -6.46 -5.26 -6.87
CA ASP A 80 -5.84 -5.51 -8.17
C ASP A 80 -5.66 -7.01 -8.41
N ILE A 81 -5.22 -7.73 -7.38
CA ILE A 81 -5.01 -9.17 -7.48
C ILE A 81 -6.33 -9.89 -7.70
N PHE A 82 -7.37 -9.54 -6.95
CA PHE A 82 -8.69 -10.16 -7.12
C PHE A 82 -9.28 -9.89 -8.49
N TYR A 83 -9.11 -8.69 -9.02
CA TYR A 83 -9.58 -8.39 -10.37
C TYR A 83 -8.89 -9.25 -11.41
N SER A 84 -7.58 -9.44 -11.28
CA SER A 84 -6.83 -10.27 -12.21
C SER A 84 -7.31 -11.72 -12.19
N ILE A 85 -7.54 -12.26 -11.00
CA ILE A 85 -8.02 -13.64 -10.83
C ILE A 85 -9.41 -13.78 -11.44
N ASN A 86 -10.32 -12.87 -11.15
CA ASN A 86 -11.69 -12.92 -11.66
C ASN A 86 -11.72 -12.81 -13.18
N TYR A 87 -10.90 -11.91 -13.74
CA TYR A 87 -10.82 -11.75 -15.18
C TYR A 87 -10.36 -13.05 -15.85
N LEU A 88 -9.34 -13.68 -15.31
CA LEU A 88 -8.82 -14.93 -15.84
C LEU A 88 -9.82 -16.08 -15.68
N SER A 89 -10.58 -16.08 -14.58
CA SER A 89 -11.58 -17.11 -14.33
C SER A 89 -12.78 -17.03 -15.27
N ASN A 90 -13.09 -15.82 -15.75
CA ASN A 90 -14.24 -15.61 -16.62
C ASN A 90 -13.91 -15.77 -18.10
N ASN A 91 -12.67 -15.98 -18.43
CA ASN A 91 -12.24 -16.24 -19.79
C ASN A 91 -11.99 -17.73 -20.01
#